data_9ada94dd2fa108e4d92136550aced27a
#
_entry.id   9ada94dd2fa108e4d92136550aced27a
#
_cell.length_a   1.000
_cell.length_b   1.000
_cell.length_c   1.000
_cell.angle_alpha   90.00
_cell.angle_beta   90.00
_cell.angle_gamma   90.00
#
_symmetry.space_group_name_H-M   'P 1'
#
loop_
_entity.id
_entity.type
_entity.pdbx_description
1 polymer ?
#
loop_
_entity_poly.entity_id
_entity_poly.type
_entity_poly.pdbx_seq_one_letter_code
_entity_poly.pdbx_strand_id
1 'polypeptide(L)'
;MIILFIAATFLSAGSSLYSQKYTTTADTIALNAEYLKLTNDIAALNISLDKARSEQDKQVKKSAVATSDAQSTASKAIDKAEQSTGESVKDARKAKRQARKSVKDAKDARHAKGDLDDANKKVEKLSGELQKKQDRLNELNNMRSTIELSVPR
;
A
#
# COMPACT_ATOMS: atom_id res chain seq x y z
N MET A 1 -19.72 13.40 -34.70
CA MET A 1 -19.08 12.53 -33.69
C MET A 1 -19.17 13.28 -32.36
N ILE A 2 -20.21 13.00 -31.60
CA ILE A 2 -20.59 13.75 -30.39
C ILE A 2 -20.09 12.91 -29.20
N ILE A 3 -19.10 13.41 -28.49
CA ILE A 3 -18.56 12.77 -27.27
C ILE A 3 -19.43 13.26 -26.11
N LEU A 4 -20.27 12.37 -25.60
CA LEU A 4 -21.12 12.62 -24.44
C LEU A 4 -20.27 12.38 -23.18
N PHE A 5 -19.88 13.46 -22.49
CA PHE A 5 -19.30 13.42 -21.16
C PHE A 5 -20.41 13.14 -20.14
N ILE A 6 -20.49 11.90 -19.67
CA ILE A 6 -21.32 11.55 -18.51
C ILE A 6 -20.49 11.85 -17.27
N ALA A 7 -20.74 13.01 -16.65
CA ALA A 7 -20.28 13.33 -15.32
C ALA A 7 -21.08 12.49 -14.32
N ALA A 8 -20.49 11.39 -13.85
CA ALA A 8 -21.04 10.61 -12.74
C ALA A 8 -20.77 11.37 -11.43
N THR A 9 -21.73 12.17 -11.01
CA THR A 9 -21.78 12.73 -9.65
C THR A 9 -22.06 11.59 -8.67
N PHE A 10 -21.02 11.04 -8.07
CA PHE A 10 -21.14 10.19 -6.87
C PHE A 10 -21.56 11.06 -5.69
N LEU A 11 -22.87 11.21 -5.49
CA LEU A 11 -23.44 11.58 -4.20
C LEU A 11 -23.26 10.38 -3.25
N SER A 12 -22.12 10.29 -2.57
CA SER A 12 -21.95 9.41 -1.44
C SER A 12 -22.64 10.03 -0.23
N ALA A 13 -23.96 9.93 -0.16
CA ALA A 13 -24.72 10.11 1.07
C ALA A 13 -24.53 8.89 1.96
N GLY A 14 -23.28 8.66 2.40
CA GLY A 14 -22.96 7.79 3.50
C GLY A 14 -23.16 8.55 4.81
N SER A 15 -24.39 8.89 5.15
CA SER A 15 -24.76 9.32 6.49
C SER A 15 -24.50 8.15 7.43
N SER A 16 -23.28 8.02 7.95
CA SER A 16 -23.01 7.19 9.09
C SER A 16 -23.87 7.73 10.23
N LEU A 17 -24.92 7.00 10.54
CA LEU A 17 -25.75 7.16 11.75
C LEU A 17 -24.88 6.84 12.99
N TYR A 18 -23.77 7.53 13.13
CA TYR A 18 -23.14 7.66 14.44
C TYR A 18 -24.04 8.61 15.22
N SER A 19 -24.93 8.04 16.03
CA SER A 19 -25.62 8.77 17.09
C SER A 19 -24.61 9.76 17.71
N GLN A 20 -24.93 11.04 17.72
CA GLN A 20 -24.06 12.08 18.31
C GLN A 20 -23.80 11.68 19.77
N LYS A 21 -22.65 11.08 20.03
CA LYS A 21 -22.29 10.52 21.33
C LYS A 21 -22.10 11.62 22.38
N TYR A 22 -21.74 12.81 21.94
CA TYR A 22 -21.45 13.96 22.77
C TYR A 22 -22.34 15.11 22.35
N THR A 23 -23.25 15.54 23.23
CA THR A 23 -24.26 16.57 22.93
C THR A 23 -24.33 17.68 23.97
N THR A 24 -23.74 17.46 25.15
CA THR A 24 -23.84 18.37 26.30
C THR A 24 -22.46 18.82 26.77
N THR A 25 -22.46 19.91 27.53
CA THR A 25 -21.24 20.40 28.19
C THR A 25 -20.63 19.40 29.18
N ALA A 26 -21.46 18.53 29.78
CA ALA A 26 -20.98 17.46 30.65
C ALA A 26 -20.15 16.42 29.89
N ASP A 27 -20.38 16.25 28.58
CA ASP A 27 -19.65 15.29 27.72
C ASP A 27 -18.25 15.80 27.31
N THR A 28 -17.92 17.08 27.59
CA THR A 28 -16.69 17.73 27.10
C THR A 28 -15.42 17.03 27.56
N ILE A 29 -15.40 16.49 28.78
CA ILE A 29 -14.24 15.76 29.32
C ILE A 29 -14.01 14.49 28.53
N ALA A 30 -15.07 13.70 28.27
CA ALA A 30 -14.98 12.46 27.51
C ALA A 30 -14.65 12.71 26.03
N LEU A 31 -15.21 13.76 25.42
CA LEU A 31 -14.90 14.19 24.07
C LEU A 31 -13.42 14.58 23.93
N ASN A 32 -12.90 15.39 24.84
CA ASN A 32 -11.50 15.79 24.83
C ASN A 32 -10.56 14.60 25.04
N ALA A 33 -10.92 13.64 25.89
CA ALA A 33 -10.14 12.41 26.07
C ALA A 33 -10.09 11.57 24.80
N GLU A 34 -11.23 11.40 24.10
CA GLU A 34 -11.29 10.68 22.81
C GLU A 34 -10.47 11.44 21.73
N TYR A 35 -10.59 12.78 21.69
CA TYR A 35 -9.82 13.64 20.79
C TYR A 35 -8.32 13.45 20.98
N LEU A 36 -7.83 13.52 22.22
CA LEU A 36 -6.41 13.37 22.54
C LEU A 36 -5.90 11.97 22.14
N LYS A 37 -6.68 10.93 22.42
CA LYS A 37 -6.36 9.58 22.03
C LYS A 37 -6.24 9.44 20.51
N LEU A 38 -7.21 9.96 19.76
CA LEU A 38 -7.18 9.91 18.29
C LEU A 38 -6.00 10.68 17.72
N THR A 39 -5.66 11.83 18.27
CA THR A 39 -4.48 12.60 17.83
C THR A 39 -3.20 11.80 18.02
N ASN A 40 -3.03 11.14 19.15
CA ASN A 40 -1.87 10.27 19.41
C ASN A 40 -1.86 9.05 18.48
N ASP A 41 -3.01 8.42 18.25
CA ASP A 41 -3.14 7.29 17.35
C ASP A 41 -2.80 7.68 15.90
N ILE A 42 -3.25 8.85 15.44
CA ILE A 42 -2.94 9.41 14.12
C ILE A 42 -1.43 9.66 13.99
N ALA A 43 -0.79 10.22 15.01
CA ALA A 43 0.66 10.42 15.00
C ALA A 43 1.42 9.09 14.90
N ALA A 44 1.03 8.08 15.66
CA ALA A 44 1.62 6.74 15.60
C ALA A 44 1.40 6.05 14.26
N LEU A 45 0.20 6.21 13.66
CA LEU A 45 -0.10 5.67 12.33
C LEU A 45 0.71 6.36 11.22
N ASN A 46 0.92 7.68 11.29
CA ASN A 46 1.78 8.40 10.35
C ASN A 46 3.21 7.84 10.37
N ILE A 47 3.80 7.66 11.56
CA ILE A 47 5.13 7.06 11.69
C ILE A 47 5.17 5.63 11.10
N SER A 48 4.12 4.86 11.33
CA SER A 48 4.02 3.49 10.82
C SER A 48 3.86 3.47 9.30
N LEU A 49 3.11 4.42 8.74
CA LEU A 49 2.90 4.57 7.30
C LEU A 49 4.19 5.00 6.60
N ASP A 50 4.96 5.93 7.18
CA ASP A 50 6.24 6.36 6.61
C ASP A 50 7.26 5.21 6.58
N LYS A 51 7.30 4.40 7.64
CA LYS A 51 8.11 3.16 7.67
C LYS A 51 7.65 2.16 6.60
N ALA A 52 6.34 1.98 6.44
CA ALA A 52 5.79 1.06 5.44
C ALA A 52 6.09 1.53 4.01
N ARG A 53 5.99 2.83 3.73
CA ARG A 53 6.36 3.43 2.43
C ARG A 53 7.85 3.28 2.14
N SER A 54 8.72 3.53 3.13
CA SER A 54 10.16 3.32 2.98
C SER A 54 10.49 1.85 2.65
N GLU A 55 9.79 0.92 3.26
CA GLU A 55 9.96 -0.51 2.96
C GLU A 55 9.42 -0.85 1.57
N GLN A 56 8.26 -0.32 1.17
CA GLN A 56 7.69 -0.45 -0.17
C GLN A 56 8.70 0.01 -1.24
N ASP A 57 9.34 1.17 -1.06
CA ASP A 57 10.36 1.69 -1.99
C ASP A 57 11.55 0.73 -2.14
N LYS A 58 11.98 0.09 -1.04
CA LYS A 58 13.03 -0.94 -1.10
C LYS A 58 12.58 -2.16 -1.89
N GLN A 59 11.34 -2.63 -1.66
CA GLN A 59 10.81 -3.78 -2.39
C GLN A 59 10.58 -3.47 -3.88
N VAL A 60 10.19 -2.25 -4.25
CA VAL A 60 10.12 -1.79 -5.65
C VAL A 60 11.48 -1.96 -6.32
N LYS A 61 12.55 -1.43 -5.71
CA LYS A 61 13.92 -1.53 -6.25
C LYS A 61 14.37 -2.98 -6.35
N LYS A 62 14.14 -3.78 -5.30
CA LYS A 62 14.48 -5.21 -5.27
C LYS A 62 13.75 -6.00 -6.37
N SER A 63 12.46 -5.76 -6.53
CA SER A 63 11.64 -6.42 -7.55
C SER A 63 12.08 -6.04 -8.96
N ALA A 64 12.42 -4.76 -9.21
CA ALA A 64 12.92 -4.29 -10.49
C ALA A 64 14.25 -4.96 -10.86
N VAL A 65 15.21 -5.01 -9.92
CA VAL A 65 16.51 -5.68 -10.13
C VAL A 65 16.31 -7.16 -10.39
N ALA A 66 15.56 -7.86 -9.55
CA ALA A 66 15.32 -9.29 -9.71
C ALA A 66 14.63 -9.62 -11.03
N THR A 67 13.71 -8.78 -11.51
CA THR A 67 13.06 -8.94 -12.82
C THR A 67 14.05 -8.75 -13.96
N SER A 68 14.89 -7.72 -13.91
CA SER A 68 15.94 -7.45 -14.89
C SER A 68 16.95 -8.60 -14.98
N ASP A 69 17.38 -9.12 -13.82
CA ASP A 69 18.31 -10.24 -13.75
C ASP A 69 17.68 -11.52 -14.34
N ALA A 70 16.41 -11.78 -14.02
CA ALA A 70 15.69 -12.92 -14.57
C ALA A 70 15.56 -12.85 -16.10
N GLN A 71 15.25 -11.67 -16.63
CA GLN A 71 15.18 -11.45 -18.10
C GLN A 71 16.56 -11.64 -18.76
N SER A 72 17.62 -11.04 -18.19
CA SER A 72 18.98 -11.16 -18.69
C SER A 72 19.46 -12.63 -18.69
N THR A 73 19.20 -13.36 -17.59
CA THR A 73 19.62 -14.78 -17.52
C THR A 73 18.77 -15.69 -18.38
N ALA A 74 17.50 -15.36 -18.62
CA ALA A 74 16.65 -16.08 -19.57
C ALA A 74 17.16 -15.91 -21.00
N SER A 75 17.48 -14.68 -21.42
CA SER A 75 18.08 -14.41 -22.74
C SER A 75 19.37 -15.21 -22.95
N LYS A 76 20.29 -15.11 -21.97
CA LYS A 76 21.55 -15.89 -22.01
C LYS A 76 21.34 -17.41 -22.04
N ALA A 77 20.25 -17.90 -21.43
CA ALA A 77 19.93 -19.32 -21.46
C ALA A 77 19.48 -19.77 -22.86
N ILE A 78 18.70 -18.93 -23.54
CA ILE A 78 18.28 -19.15 -24.92
C ILE A 78 19.52 -19.16 -25.84
N ASP A 79 20.34 -18.12 -25.80
CA ASP A 79 21.56 -18.01 -26.62
C ASP A 79 22.48 -19.21 -26.42
N LYS A 80 22.64 -19.70 -25.19
CA LYS A 80 23.45 -20.87 -24.89
C LYS A 80 22.80 -22.20 -25.35
N ALA A 81 21.50 -22.28 -25.35
CA ALA A 81 20.80 -23.43 -25.88
C ALA A 81 20.96 -23.49 -27.40
N GLU A 82 20.79 -22.38 -28.11
CA GLU A 82 21.00 -22.29 -29.56
C GLU A 82 22.45 -22.63 -29.96
N GLN A 83 23.44 -22.13 -29.25
CA GLN A 83 24.85 -22.42 -29.47
C GLN A 83 25.23 -23.89 -29.18
N SER A 84 24.41 -24.61 -28.40
CA SER A 84 24.69 -25.98 -27.98
C SER A 84 24.11 -27.05 -28.90
N THR A 85 23.45 -26.69 -30.01
CA THR A 85 22.88 -27.60 -30.99
C THR A 85 23.93 -28.34 -31.83
N GLY A 86 25.22 -28.04 -31.63
CA GLY A 86 26.36 -28.72 -32.25
C GLY A 86 27.20 -29.49 -31.22
N GLU A 87 27.30 -30.73 -31.35
CA GLU A 87 28.37 -31.74 -31.07
C GLU A 87 29.14 -31.75 -29.72
N SER A 88 29.16 -30.71 -28.86
CA SER A 88 30.01 -30.72 -27.69
C SER A 88 29.23 -30.98 -26.39
N VAL A 89 29.54 -32.09 -25.70
CA VAL A 89 29.07 -32.40 -24.32
C VAL A 89 29.40 -31.24 -23.34
N LYS A 90 30.49 -30.53 -23.57
CA LYS A 90 30.90 -29.39 -22.74
C LYS A 90 29.91 -28.22 -22.90
N ASP A 91 29.46 -27.94 -24.10
CA ASP A 91 28.52 -26.84 -24.37
C ASP A 91 27.10 -27.16 -23.88
N ALA A 92 26.66 -28.41 -24.03
CA ALA A 92 25.43 -28.90 -23.42
C ALA A 92 25.41 -28.75 -21.88
N ARG A 93 26.56 -29.01 -21.24
CA ARG A 93 26.70 -28.76 -19.76
C ARG A 93 26.63 -27.31 -19.40
N LYS A 94 27.19 -26.38 -20.20
CA LYS A 94 27.10 -24.93 -20.00
C LYS A 94 25.65 -24.46 -20.18
N ALA A 95 24.99 -24.86 -21.23
CA ALA A 95 23.58 -24.56 -21.49
C ALA A 95 22.69 -25.01 -20.31
N LYS A 96 22.87 -26.25 -19.83
CA LYS A 96 22.17 -26.77 -18.65
C LYS A 96 22.40 -25.94 -17.39
N ARG A 97 23.62 -25.47 -17.12
CA ARG A 97 23.93 -24.59 -15.97
C ARG A 97 23.22 -23.24 -16.13
N GLN A 98 23.24 -22.65 -17.32
CA GLN A 98 22.59 -21.37 -17.58
C GLN A 98 21.07 -21.48 -17.44
N ALA A 99 20.46 -22.54 -17.95
CA ALA A 99 19.03 -22.81 -17.78
C ALA A 99 18.64 -22.93 -16.29
N ARG A 100 19.45 -23.66 -15.50
CA ARG A 100 19.21 -23.74 -14.04
C ARG A 100 19.31 -22.39 -13.33
N LYS A 101 20.27 -21.54 -13.75
CA LYS A 101 20.40 -20.19 -13.24
C LYS A 101 19.18 -19.36 -13.59
N SER A 102 18.71 -19.40 -14.84
CA SER A 102 17.51 -18.69 -15.29
C SER A 102 16.27 -19.09 -14.49
N VAL A 103 16.07 -20.39 -14.23
CA VAL A 103 14.96 -20.87 -13.39
C VAL A 103 15.06 -20.33 -11.96
N LYS A 104 16.26 -20.28 -11.38
CA LYS A 104 16.48 -19.71 -10.05
C LYS A 104 16.14 -18.23 -10.03
N ASP A 105 16.70 -17.44 -10.94
CA ASP A 105 16.49 -15.99 -11.01
C ASP A 105 15.00 -15.66 -11.28
N ALA A 106 14.31 -16.46 -12.10
CA ALA A 106 12.86 -16.32 -12.30
C ALA A 106 12.05 -16.64 -11.04
N LYS A 107 12.52 -17.54 -10.20
CA LYS A 107 11.92 -17.81 -8.88
C LYS A 107 12.14 -16.63 -7.93
N ASP A 108 13.36 -16.12 -7.89
CA ASP A 108 13.73 -14.97 -7.04
C ASP A 108 12.93 -13.71 -7.44
N ALA A 109 12.74 -13.47 -8.75
CA ALA A 109 11.89 -12.39 -9.24
C ALA A 109 10.42 -12.53 -8.80
N ARG A 110 9.86 -13.76 -8.81
CA ARG A 110 8.51 -14.02 -8.32
C ARG A 110 8.38 -13.76 -6.82
N HIS A 111 9.39 -14.15 -6.02
CA HIS A 111 9.41 -13.86 -4.59
C HIS A 111 9.50 -12.35 -4.33
N ALA A 112 10.40 -11.66 -5.02
CA ALA A 112 10.53 -10.20 -4.88
C ALA A 112 9.24 -9.45 -5.27
N LYS A 113 8.48 -9.95 -6.26
CA LYS A 113 7.16 -9.42 -6.60
C LYS A 113 6.14 -9.68 -5.49
N GLY A 114 6.13 -10.88 -4.91
CA GLY A 114 5.28 -11.19 -3.75
C GLY A 114 5.57 -10.28 -2.55
N ASP A 115 6.85 -10.07 -2.22
CA ASP A 115 7.27 -9.15 -1.16
C ASP A 115 6.78 -7.71 -1.42
N LEU A 116 6.80 -7.27 -2.68
CA LEU A 116 6.28 -5.95 -3.09
C LEU A 116 4.75 -5.87 -2.94
N ASP A 117 4.02 -6.91 -3.36
CA ASP A 117 2.57 -6.96 -3.24
C ASP A 117 2.14 -6.89 -1.75
N ASP A 118 2.87 -7.55 -0.86
CA ASP A 118 2.60 -7.51 0.57
C ASP A 118 2.94 -6.14 1.19
N ALA A 119 4.01 -5.50 0.73
CA ALA A 119 4.34 -4.13 1.13
C ALA A 119 3.25 -3.13 0.67
N ASN A 120 2.73 -3.28 -0.56
CA ASN A 120 1.63 -2.46 -1.09
C ASN A 120 0.37 -2.59 -0.24
N LYS A 121 -0.05 -3.82 0.08
CA LYS A 121 -1.21 -4.10 0.95
C LYS A 121 -1.05 -3.48 2.33
N LYS A 122 0.17 -3.51 2.88
CA LYS A 122 0.45 -2.90 4.19
C LYS A 122 0.28 -1.37 4.16
N VAL A 123 0.80 -0.71 3.12
CA VAL A 123 0.63 0.75 2.92
C VAL A 123 -0.85 1.09 2.76
N GLU A 124 -1.58 0.36 1.94
CA GLU A 124 -3.01 0.55 1.72
C GLU A 124 -3.81 0.41 3.02
N LYS A 125 -3.56 -0.65 3.79
CA LYS A 125 -4.20 -0.88 5.09
C LYS A 125 -3.97 0.29 6.05
N LEU A 126 -2.70 0.70 6.24
CA LEU A 126 -2.36 1.79 7.16
C LEU A 126 -2.94 3.13 6.70
N SER A 127 -2.97 3.39 5.39
CA SER A 127 -3.60 4.59 4.82
C SER A 127 -5.11 4.60 5.08
N GLY A 128 -5.78 3.47 4.92
CA GLY A 128 -7.21 3.35 5.21
C GLY A 128 -7.54 3.49 6.71
N GLU A 129 -6.69 2.97 7.59
CA GLU A 129 -6.84 3.18 9.04
C GLU A 129 -6.62 4.63 9.43
N LEU A 130 -5.62 5.30 8.84
CA LEU A 130 -5.33 6.71 9.07
C LEU A 130 -6.53 7.57 8.64
N GLN A 131 -7.07 7.34 7.45
CA GLN A 131 -8.24 8.07 6.95
C GLN A 131 -9.44 7.96 7.89
N LYS A 132 -9.77 6.74 8.34
CA LYS A 132 -10.89 6.52 9.29
C LYS A 132 -10.71 7.30 10.60
N LYS A 133 -9.47 7.37 11.11
CA LYS A 133 -9.21 8.12 12.35
C LYS A 133 -9.25 9.64 12.12
N GLN A 134 -8.82 10.12 10.95
CA GLN A 134 -8.95 11.53 10.57
C GLN A 134 -10.41 11.94 10.42
N ASP A 135 -11.23 11.09 9.77
CA ASP A 135 -12.66 11.33 9.65
C ASP A 135 -13.33 11.42 11.03
N ARG A 136 -12.98 10.49 11.92
CA ARG A 136 -13.48 10.52 13.31
C ARG A 136 -13.03 11.76 14.07
N LEU A 137 -11.79 12.20 13.88
CA LEU A 137 -11.29 13.43 14.49
C LEU A 137 -12.07 14.67 14.02
N ASN A 138 -12.41 14.73 12.73
CA ASN A 138 -13.24 15.78 12.15
C ASN A 138 -14.66 15.77 12.75
N GLU A 139 -15.26 14.59 12.95
CA GLU A 139 -16.54 14.46 13.63
C GLU A 139 -16.49 15.00 15.06
N LEU A 140 -15.43 14.68 15.83
CA LEU A 140 -15.27 15.20 17.20
C LEU A 140 -15.08 16.73 17.22
N ASN A 141 -14.37 17.29 16.24
CA ASN A 141 -14.24 18.75 16.11
C ASN A 141 -15.61 19.39 15.85
N ASN A 142 -16.44 18.82 14.99
CA ASN A 142 -17.79 19.32 14.71
C ASN A 142 -18.67 19.25 15.97
N MET A 143 -18.63 18.13 16.71
CA MET A 143 -19.36 18.00 17.99
C MET A 143 -18.91 19.05 18.99
N ARG A 144 -17.61 19.28 19.12
CA ARG A 144 -17.05 20.31 20.01
C ARG A 144 -17.57 21.70 19.68
N SER A 145 -17.52 22.09 18.41
CA SER A 145 -18.05 23.39 17.95
C SER A 145 -19.55 23.52 18.24
N THR A 146 -20.32 22.46 18.10
CA THR A 146 -21.75 22.46 18.40
C THR A 146 -22.01 22.66 19.90
N ILE A 147 -21.24 22.00 20.76
CA ILE A 147 -21.35 22.17 22.23
C ILE A 147 -20.96 23.61 22.65
N GLU A 148 -19.89 24.16 22.08
CA GLU A 148 -19.43 25.53 22.38
C GLU A 148 -20.48 26.57 21.99
N LEU A 149 -21.19 26.37 20.86
CA LEU A 149 -22.28 27.25 20.41
C LEU A 149 -23.57 27.14 21.26
N SER A 150 -23.77 26.00 21.94
CA SER A 150 -24.97 25.75 22.77
C SER A 150 -24.87 26.32 24.15
N VAL A 151 -23.72 26.86 24.57
CA VAL A 151 -23.55 27.49 25.89
C VAL A 151 -24.10 28.92 25.85
N PRO A 152 -25.18 29.25 26.60
CA PRO A 152 -25.66 30.61 26.68
C PRO A 152 -24.59 31.54 27.28
N ARG A 153 -24.36 32.67 26.65
CA ARG A 153 -23.48 33.70 27.18
C ARG A 153 -24.17 34.51 28.28
#